data_b22e1fcc90a52306b2f453b874b70722
#
_entry.id   b22e1fcc90a52306b2f453b874b70722
#
_cell.length_a   1.000
_cell.length_b   1.000
_cell.length_c   1.000
_cell.angle_alpha   90.00
_cell.angle_beta   90.00
_cell.angle_gamma   90.00
#
_symmetry.space_group_name_H-M   'P 1'
#
loop_
_entity.id
_entity.type
_entity.pdbx_description
1 polymer ?
#
loop_
_entity_poly.entity_id
_entity_poly.type
_entity_poly.pdbx_seq_one_letter_code
_entity_poly.pdbx_strand_id
1 'polypeptide(L)'
;MILYPAIDLIGGAVVRLHKGDFDQLTEYGTDPLAVAKSYADAGARWLHLVDLDGAKNPHNRQIDLIAKIINSTGLSVQTGGGIRSADDVAALLHVGAARVVIGSLAVRDPDLVKQLLRQHGPEKICLAADVILQNDAFYIAMSGWQEASDLACLIF
;
A
#
# COMPACT_ATOMS: atom_id res chain seq x y z
N MET A 1 -9.68 19.35 -0.10
CA MET A 1 -8.43 18.56 -0.27
C MET A 1 -8.38 17.51 0.83
N ILE A 2 -8.04 16.26 0.52
CA ILE A 2 -7.81 15.21 1.52
C ILE A 2 -6.31 14.97 1.59
N LEU A 3 -5.74 15.05 2.81
CA LEU A 3 -4.34 14.74 3.06
C LEU A 3 -4.23 13.29 3.55
N TYR A 4 -3.30 12.55 2.96
CA TYR A 4 -2.94 11.18 3.36
C TYR A 4 -1.50 11.18 3.88
N PRO A 5 -1.25 11.36 5.19
CA PRO A 5 0.07 11.06 5.73
C PRO A 5 0.41 9.60 5.41
N ALA A 6 1.68 9.31 5.18
CA ALA A 6 2.11 7.97 4.80
C ALA A 6 3.11 7.39 5.80
N ILE A 7 3.00 6.09 6.04
CA ILE A 7 3.92 5.28 6.84
C ILE A 7 4.28 4.04 6.03
N ASP A 8 5.56 3.81 5.82
CA ASP A 8 6.11 2.55 5.32
C ASP A 8 6.61 1.71 6.49
N LEU A 9 6.28 0.41 6.53
CA LEU A 9 6.61 -0.52 7.61
C LEU A 9 7.58 -1.60 7.16
N ILE A 10 8.67 -1.78 7.92
CA ILE A 10 9.54 -2.96 7.86
C ILE A 10 9.86 -3.40 9.29
N GLY A 11 9.68 -4.69 9.61
CA GLY A 11 10.05 -5.26 10.90
C GLY A 11 9.39 -4.57 12.10
N GLY A 12 8.21 -3.98 11.92
CA GLY A 12 7.51 -3.22 12.95
C GLY A 12 8.01 -1.79 13.17
N ALA A 13 8.93 -1.29 12.32
CA ALA A 13 9.46 0.07 12.38
C ALA A 13 8.93 0.95 11.23
N VAL A 14 8.96 2.28 11.44
CA VAL A 14 8.66 3.28 10.41
C VAL A 14 9.91 3.56 9.61
N VAL A 15 9.82 3.34 8.32
CA VAL A 15 10.95 3.47 7.40
C VAL A 15 10.61 4.30 6.17
N ARG A 16 11.63 4.63 5.39
CA ARG A 16 11.53 5.15 4.03
C ARG A 16 12.58 4.48 3.16
N LEU A 17 12.15 3.93 2.03
CA LEU A 17 13.06 3.45 1.00
C LEU A 17 13.39 4.58 0.03
N HIS A 18 14.66 4.71 -0.37
CA HIS A 18 15.03 5.58 -1.45
C HIS A 18 14.69 4.90 -2.79
N LYS A 19 13.71 5.44 -3.52
CA LYS A 19 13.26 4.91 -4.84
C LYS A 19 12.89 3.41 -4.82
N GLY A 20 12.34 2.92 -3.69
CA GLY A 20 11.97 1.50 -3.56
C GLY A 20 13.13 0.54 -3.29
N ASP A 21 14.34 1.04 -3.11
CA ASP A 21 15.54 0.25 -2.86
C ASP A 21 15.63 -0.15 -1.37
N PHE A 22 15.54 -1.46 -1.11
CA PHE A 22 15.60 -2.01 0.25
C PHE A 22 16.99 -1.89 0.90
N ASP A 23 18.05 -1.71 0.11
CA ASP A 23 19.41 -1.51 0.61
C ASP A 23 19.66 -0.03 0.98
N GLN A 24 18.75 0.87 0.60
CA GLN A 24 18.79 2.30 0.92
C GLN A 24 17.63 2.70 1.83
N LEU A 25 17.62 2.13 3.04
CA LEU A 25 16.59 2.33 4.04
C LEU A 25 16.98 3.43 5.03
N THR A 26 16.05 4.34 5.30
CA THR A 26 16.13 5.30 6.40
C THR A 26 15.05 4.95 7.42
N GLU A 27 15.44 4.75 8.68
CA GLU A 27 14.52 4.50 9.78
C GLU A 27 14.14 5.82 10.46
N TYR A 28 12.84 6.06 10.65
CA TYR A 28 12.29 7.27 11.26
C TYR A 28 11.74 7.05 12.67
N GLY A 29 11.64 5.82 13.11
CA GLY A 29 11.19 5.48 14.45
C GLY A 29 10.75 4.03 14.59
N THR A 30 10.80 3.56 15.82
CA THR A 30 10.50 2.15 16.17
C THR A 30 9.06 1.94 16.62
N ASP A 31 8.24 2.99 16.73
CA ASP A 31 6.83 2.88 17.14
C ASP A 31 5.88 3.48 16.08
N PRO A 32 5.43 2.68 15.12
CA PRO A 32 4.47 3.11 14.10
C PRO A 32 3.14 3.58 14.68
N LEU A 33 2.72 3.04 15.83
CA LEU A 33 1.49 3.46 16.48
C LEU A 33 1.60 4.88 17.03
N ALA A 34 2.74 5.24 17.65
CA ALA A 34 2.98 6.60 18.12
C ALA A 34 2.99 7.60 16.96
N VAL A 35 3.62 7.25 15.84
CA VAL A 35 3.63 8.09 14.62
C VAL A 35 2.22 8.25 14.06
N ALA A 36 1.44 7.17 13.93
CA ALA A 36 0.07 7.24 13.45
C ALA A 36 -0.83 8.09 14.37
N LYS A 37 -0.67 7.97 15.69
CA LYS A 37 -1.38 8.82 16.67
C LYS A 37 -1.02 10.29 16.51
N SER A 38 0.25 10.63 16.32
CA SER A 38 0.65 12.03 16.10
C SER A 38 -0.02 12.64 14.87
N TYR A 39 -0.24 11.86 13.81
CA TYR A 39 -1.00 12.33 12.65
C TYR A 39 -2.48 12.53 12.95
N ALA A 40 -3.09 11.62 13.73
CA ALA A 40 -4.47 11.77 14.16
C ALA A 40 -4.64 13.04 15.04
N ASP A 41 -3.74 13.25 15.99
CA ASP A 41 -3.73 14.42 16.88
C ASP A 41 -3.52 15.73 16.10
N ALA A 42 -2.76 15.69 15.00
CA ALA A 42 -2.60 16.81 14.07
C ALA A 42 -3.82 17.04 13.16
N GLY A 43 -4.89 16.24 13.29
CA GLY A 43 -6.15 16.40 12.56
C GLY A 43 -6.25 15.63 11.24
N ALA A 44 -5.34 14.70 10.98
CA ALA A 44 -5.49 13.78 9.85
C ALA A 44 -6.75 12.93 10.03
N ARG A 45 -7.41 12.61 8.93
CA ARG A 45 -8.57 11.69 8.90
C ARG A 45 -8.23 10.37 8.21
N TRP A 46 -7.20 10.37 7.38
CA TRP A 46 -6.73 9.23 6.62
C TRP A 46 -5.27 8.96 6.93
N LEU A 47 -4.88 7.70 6.73
CA LEU A 47 -3.50 7.25 6.76
C LEU A 47 -3.25 6.33 5.55
N HIS A 48 -2.15 6.53 4.85
CA HIS A 48 -1.63 5.59 3.87
C HIS A 48 -0.56 4.74 4.54
N LEU A 49 -0.75 3.43 4.57
CA LEU A 49 0.14 2.49 5.24
C LEU A 49 0.65 1.45 4.25
N VAL A 50 1.96 1.33 4.10
CA VAL A 50 2.58 0.35 3.21
C VAL A 50 3.31 -0.71 4.02
N ASP A 51 2.89 -1.96 3.90
CA ASP A 51 3.55 -3.12 4.49
C ASP A 51 4.62 -3.66 3.53
N LEU A 52 5.87 -3.23 3.75
CA LEU A 52 6.99 -3.63 2.91
C LEU A 52 7.44 -5.07 3.18
N ASP A 53 7.22 -5.61 4.38
CA ASP A 53 7.46 -7.03 4.65
C ASP A 53 6.49 -7.91 3.85
N GLY A 54 5.20 -7.55 3.85
CA GLY A 54 4.20 -8.18 3.01
C GLY A 54 4.49 -8.03 1.51
N ALA A 55 5.06 -6.89 1.09
CA ALA A 55 5.48 -6.68 -0.29
C ALA A 55 6.58 -7.64 -0.70
N LYS A 56 7.58 -7.86 0.16
CA LYS A 56 8.67 -8.78 -0.05
C LYS A 56 8.21 -10.24 0.04
N ASN A 57 7.46 -10.58 1.08
CA ASN A 57 6.91 -11.91 1.30
C ASN A 57 5.51 -11.82 1.94
N PRO A 58 4.42 -12.23 1.25
CA PRO A 58 3.05 -12.14 1.78
C PRO A 58 2.85 -12.86 3.13
N HIS A 59 3.63 -13.92 3.41
CA HIS A 59 3.55 -14.64 4.69
C HIS A 59 4.09 -13.81 5.87
N ASN A 60 4.87 -12.77 5.61
CA ASN A 60 5.43 -11.88 6.62
C ASN A 60 4.58 -10.62 6.82
N ARG A 61 3.37 -10.59 6.26
CA ARG A 61 2.46 -9.44 6.39
C ARG A 61 2.22 -9.10 7.85
N GLN A 62 2.37 -7.81 8.20
CA GLN A 62 2.26 -7.28 9.56
C GLN A 62 0.80 -7.02 9.94
N ILE A 63 -0.10 -8.00 9.72
CA ILE A 63 -1.55 -7.84 9.86
C ILE A 63 -1.98 -7.37 11.25
N ASP A 64 -1.34 -7.90 12.31
CA ASP A 64 -1.67 -7.54 13.68
C ASP A 64 -1.27 -6.09 14.02
N LEU A 65 -0.13 -5.63 13.50
CA LEU A 65 0.29 -4.24 13.65
C LEU A 65 -0.64 -3.28 12.90
N ILE A 66 -1.03 -3.64 11.68
CA ILE A 66 -2.01 -2.88 10.88
C ILE A 66 -3.33 -2.78 11.65
N ALA A 67 -3.85 -3.90 12.17
CA ALA A 67 -5.06 -3.94 12.98
C ALA A 67 -4.94 -3.06 14.23
N LYS A 68 -3.80 -3.11 14.92
CA LYS A 68 -3.54 -2.29 16.12
C LYS A 68 -3.57 -0.80 15.79
N ILE A 69 -2.95 -0.37 14.68
CA ILE A 69 -2.95 1.03 14.23
C ILE A 69 -4.39 1.48 13.92
N ILE A 70 -5.14 0.69 13.14
CA ILE A 70 -6.54 0.98 12.79
C ILE A 70 -7.39 1.19 14.05
N ASN A 71 -7.35 0.23 14.98
CA ASN A 71 -8.21 0.22 16.17
C ASN A 71 -7.83 1.30 17.19
N SER A 72 -6.58 1.77 17.18
CA SER A 72 -6.07 2.68 18.22
C SER A 72 -6.02 4.14 17.80
N THR A 73 -6.24 4.48 16.52
CA THR A 73 -6.07 5.86 16.03
C THR A 73 -7.35 6.51 15.56
N GLY A 74 -8.39 5.73 15.22
CA GLY A 74 -9.61 6.23 14.59
C GLY A 74 -9.42 6.75 13.16
N LEU A 75 -8.23 6.60 12.59
CA LEU A 75 -7.96 6.99 11.20
C LEU A 75 -8.61 6.00 10.22
N SER A 76 -9.11 6.53 9.11
CA SER A 76 -9.43 5.71 7.94
C SER A 76 -8.14 5.26 7.27
N VAL A 77 -7.77 3.99 7.41
CA VAL A 77 -6.50 3.49 6.89
C VAL A 77 -6.70 2.89 5.51
N GLN A 78 -5.96 3.41 4.52
CA GLN A 78 -5.73 2.69 3.27
C GLN A 78 -4.37 2.00 3.33
N THR A 79 -4.34 0.71 3.01
CA THR A 79 -3.12 -0.08 3.15
C THR A 79 -2.91 -1.03 1.98
N GLY A 80 -1.65 -1.31 1.70
CA GLY A 80 -1.20 -2.24 0.68
C GLY A 80 0.18 -2.78 1.01
N GLY A 81 0.80 -3.42 0.03
CA GLY A 81 2.08 -4.11 0.16
C GLY A 81 1.91 -5.61 -0.10
N GLY A 82 2.31 -6.06 -1.30
CA GLY A 82 2.31 -7.47 -1.67
C GLY A 82 0.95 -8.15 -1.76
N ILE A 83 -0.09 -7.43 -2.18
CA ILE A 83 -1.41 -8.01 -2.45
C ILE A 83 -1.32 -8.89 -3.70
N ARG A 84 -1.62 -10.19 -3.56
CA ARG A 84 -1.49 -11.20 -4.62
C ARG A 84 -2.75 -12.05 -4.83
N SER A 85 -3.72 -11.98 -3.91
CA SER A 85 -4.92 -12.82 -3.92
C SER A 85 -6.15 -12.09 -3.38
N ALA A 86 -7.32 -12.68 -3.58
CA ALA A 86 -8.57 -12.24 -2.96
C ALA A 86 -8.52 -12.37 -1.43
N ASP A 87 -7.83 -13.39 -0.92
CA ASP A 87 -7.70 -13.62 0.52
C ASP A 87 -6.86 -12.52 1.19
N ASP A 88 -5.83 -11.99 0.52
CA ASP A 88 -5.07 -10.84 1.02
C ASP A 88 -5.96 -9.62 1.19
N VAL A 89 -6.83 -9.36 0.19
CA VAL A 89 -7.78 -8.25 0.25
C VAL A 89 -8.78 -8.46 1.38
N ALA A 90 -9.36 -9.66 1.47
CA ALA A 90 -10.32 -10.00 2.49
C ALA A 90 -9.74 -9.87 3.91
N ALA A 91 -8.51 -10.33 4.13
CA ALA A 91 -7.81 -10.23 5.42
C ALA A 91 -7.62 -8.77 5.85
N LEU A 92 -7.17 -7.89 4.96
CA LEU A 92 -6.99 -6.47 5.27
C LEU A 92 -8.32 -5.76 5.54
N LEU A 93 -9.37 -6.03 4.75
CA LEU A 93 -10.70 -5.47 5.00
C LEU A 93 -11.30 -5.99 6.30
N HIS A 94 -11.06 -7.26 6.65
CA HIS A 94 -11.54 -7.88 7.89
C HIS A 94 -10.94 -7.19 9.15
N VAL A 95 -9.67 -6.83 9.12
CA VAL A 95 -9.05 -6.12 10.25
C VAL A 95 -9.38 -4.63 10.30
N GLY A 96 -10.26 -4.17 9.41
CA GLY A 96 -10.82 -2.82 9.44
C GLY A 96 -10.16 -1.82 8.50
N ALA A 97 -9.32 -2.26 7.55
CA ALA A 97 -8.82 -1.33 6.54
C ALA A 97 -9.98 -0.67 5.78
N ALA A 98 -9.95 0.66 5.71
CA ALA A 98 -10.96 1.42 4.99
C ALA A 98 -10.86 1.17 3.48
N ARG A 99 -9.63 0.92 2.99
CA ARG A 99 -9.34 0.67 1.57
C ARG A 99 -8.08 -0.18 1.42
N VAL A 100 -8.08 -1.10 0.45
CA VAL A 100 -6.91 -1.89 0.07
C VAL A 100 -6.29 -1.31 -1.20
N VAL A 101 -4.96 -1.12 -1.18
CA VAL A 101 -4.19 -0.60 -2.30
C VAL A 101 -3.58 -1.76 -3.09
N ILE A 102 -3.91 -1.86 -4.36
CA ILE A 102 -3.49 -2.90 -5.28
C ILE A 102 -2.57 -2.28 -6.34
N GLY A 103 -1.33 -2.73 -6.40
CA GLY A 103 -0.36 -2.33 -7.43
C GLY A 103 -0.18 -3.42 -8.49
N SER A 104 0.92 -4.15 -8.46
CA SER A 104 1.33 -5.14 -9.48
C SER A 104 0.29 -6.20 -9.83
N LEU A 105 -0.63 -6.54 -8.91
CA LEU A 105 -1.72 -7.47 -9.18
C LEU A 105 -2.63 -6.97 -10.30
N ALA A 106 -2.83 -5.63 -10.41
CA ALA A 106 -3.68 -5.06 -11.46
C ALA A 106 -3.14 -5.31 -12.88
N VAL A 107 -1.82 -5.49 -13.00
CA VAL A 107 -1.16 -5.83 -14.26
C VAL A 107 -1.14 -7.36 -14.46
N ARG A 108 -0.85 -8.12 -13.39
CA ARG A 108 -0.68 -9.58 -13.47
C ARG A 108 -1.99 -10.34 -13.64
N ASP A 109 -3.06 -9.87 -12.97
CA ASP A 109 -4.38 -10.48 -13.03
C ASP A 109 -5.48 -9.40 -12.98
N PRO A 110 -5.70 -8.71 -14.11
CA PRO A 110 -6.70 -7.65 -14.19
C PRO A 110 -8.14 -8.19 -14.01
N ASP A 111 -8.39 -9.45 -14.31
CA ASP A 111 -9.72 -10.03 -14.18
C ASP A 111 -10.08 -10.30 -12.71
N LEU A 112 -9.11 -10.76 -11.92
CA LEU A 112 -9.28 -10.82 -10.46
C LEU A 112 -9.54 -9.43 -9.88
N VAL A 113 -8.82 -8.41 -10.31
CA VAL A 113 -9.04 -7.04 -9.80
C VAL A 113 -10.42 -6.50 -10.18
N LYS A 114 -10.91 -6.77 -11.41
CA LYS A 114 -12.29 -6.44 -11.79
C LYS A 114 -13.33 -7.17 -10.92
N GLN A 115 -13.06 -8.43 -10.58
CA GLN A 115 -13.92 -9.20 -9.67
C GLN A 115 -13.92 -8.57 -8.26
N LEU A 116 -12.76 -8.23 -7.71
CA LEU A 116 -12.63 -7.58 -6.42
C LEU A 116 -13.35 -6.21 -6.38
N LEU A 117 -13.26 -5.43 -7.44
CA LEU A 117 -13.99 -4.16 -7.58
C LEU A 117 -15.51 -4.37 -7.59
N ARG A 118 -16.00 -5.41 -8.25
CA ARG A 118 -17.44 -5.76 -8.24
C ARG A 118 -17.91 -6.24 -6.88
N GLN A 119 -17.08 -7.02 -6.18
CA GLN A 119 -17.39 -7.63 -4.88
C GLN A 119 -17.37 -6.61 -3.74
N HIS A 120 -16.35 -5.77 -3.68
CA HIS A 120 -16.11 -4.86 -2.55
C HIS A 120 -16.48 -3.39 -2.84
N GLY A 121 -16.64 -3.04 -4.11
CA GLY A 121 -16.92 -1.69 -4.55
C GLY A 121 -15.66 -0.81 -4.70
N PRO A 122 -15.77 0.30 -5.46
CA PRO A 122 -14.65 1.19 -5.73
C PRO A 122 -14.15 1.93 -4.48
N GLU A 123 -15.00 2.03 -3.45
CA GLU A 123 -14.64 2.67 -2.19
C GLU A 123 -13.63 1.86 -1.37
N LYS A 124 -13.56 0.53 -1.60
CA LYS A 124 -12.71 -0.39 -0.86
C LYS A 124 -11.42 -0.74 -1.58
N ILE A 125 -11.31 -0.47 -2.87
CA ILE A 125 -10.15 -0.80 -3.69
C ILE A 125 -9.55 0.47 -4.27
N CYS A 126 -8.23 0.63 -4.12
CA CYS A 126 -7.46 1.69 -4.76
C CYS A 126 -6.39 1.04 -5.64
N LEU A 127 -6.30 1.46 -6.89
CA LEU A 127 -5.23 1.02 -7.78
C LEU A 127 -4.04 1.97 -7.65
N ALA A 128 -2.86 1.40 -7.42
CA ALA A 128 -1.59 2.11 -7.48
C ALA A 128 -0.92 1.80 -8.82
N ALA A 129 -0.73 2.83 -9.62
CA ALA A 129 -0.07 2.74 -10.92
C ALA A 129 1.23 3.54 -10.87
N ASP A 130 2.30 2.90 -10.40
CA ASP A 130 3.64 3.45 -10.53
C ASP A 130 4.07 3.41 -12.00
N VAL A 131 4.83 4.40 -12.44
CA VAL A 131 5.25 4.48 -13.85
C VAL A 131 6.75 4.70 -13.97
N ILE A 132 7.35 4.11 -14.99
CA ILE A 132 8.74 4.30 -15.39
C ILE A 132 8.76 4.95 -16.77
N LEU A 133 9.55 6.01 -16.95
CA LEU A 133 9.78 6.63 -18.24
C LEU A 133 10.88 5.84 -19.01
N GLN A 134 10.52 5.29 -20.16
CA GLN A 134 11.45 4.62 -21.07
C GLN A 134 11.13 5.02 -22.51
N ASN A 135 12.15 5.43 -23.28
CA ASN A 135 12.01 5.81 -24.70
C ASN A 135 10.88 6.82 -24.96
N ASP A 136 10.80 7.86 -24.12
CA ASP A 136 9.76 8.90 -24.16
C ASP A 136 8.32 8.42 -23.96
N ALA A 137 8.13 7.21 -23.46
CA ALA A 137 6.83 6.68 -23.06
C ALA A 137 6.83 6.24 -21.59
N PHE A 138 5.65 6.36 -20.93
CA PHE A 138 5.46 5.89 -19.57
C PHE A 138 4.93 4.47 -19.59
N TYR A 139 5.59 3.57 -18.87
CA TYR A 139 5.18 2.18 -18.69
C TYR A 139 4.84 1.92 -17.23
N ILE A 140 3.86 1.06 -16.96
CA ILE A 140 3.51 0.69 -15.59
C ILE A 140 4.66 -0.11 -14.98
N ALA A 141 5.13 0.35 -13.81
CA ALA A 141 6.15 -0.31 -13.03
C ALA A 141 5.55 -1.46 -12.21
N MET A 142 6.28 -2.56 -12.10
CA MET A 142 5.93 -3.73 -11.30
C MET A 142 7.02 -4.03 -10.28
N SER A 143 6.69 -4.89 -9.29
CA SER A 143 7.67 -5.45 -8.36
C SER A 143 8.48 -4.39 -7.60
N GLY A 144 7.84 -3.28 -7.17
CA GLY A 144 8.53 -2.21 -6.45
C GLY A 144 9.53 -1.45 -7.33
N TRP A 145 9.16 -1.10 -8.54
CA TRP A 145 9.95 -0.36 -9.53
C TRP A 145 11.08 -1.16 -10.20
N GLN A 146 11.15 -2.47 -9.97
CA GLN A 146 12.23 -3.31 -10.49
C GLN A 146 12.00 -3.76 -11.93
N GLU A 147 10.75 -3.75 -12.39
CA GLU A 147 10.36 -4.22 -13.72
C GLU A 147 9.40 -3.22 -14.37
N ALA A 148 9.57 -2.93 -15.66
CA ALA A 148 8.56 -2.26 -16.47
C ALA A 148 7.65 -3.30 -17.11
N SER A 149 6.34 -3.07 -17.08
CA SER A 149 5.40 -3.89 -17.84
C SER A 149 5.37 -3.45 -19.32
N ASP A 150 4.79 -4.28 -20.18
CA ASP A 150 4.53 -3.92 -21.57
C ASP A 150 3.33 -2.96 -21.73
N LEU A 151 2.69 -2.57 -20.60
CA LEU A 151 1.54 -1.68 -20.60
C LEU A 151 1.99 -0.22 -20.55
N ALA A 152 1.82 0.48 -21.68
CA ALA A 152 2.01 1.92 -21.71
C ALA A 152 0.92 2.62 -20.87
N CYS A 153 1.33 3.53 -20.01
CA CYS A 153 0.42 4.41 -19.30
C CYS A 153 0.16 5.64 -20.17
N LEU A 154 -1.06 5.76 -20.69
CA LEU A 154 -1.48 6.98 -21.38
C LEU A 154 -1.81 8.02 -20.31
N ILE A 155 -0.89 8.96 -20.10
CA ILE A 155 -1.14 10.16 -19.29
C ILE A 155 -1.79 11.17 -20.24
N PHE A 156 -3.06 11.46 -19.99
CA PHE A 156 -3.81 12.51 -20.69
C PHE A 156 -3.68 13.84 -19.98
#